data_8263710047e449a5457e89231d8ca638
#
_entry.id   8263710047e449a5457e89231d8ca638
#
_cell.length_a   1.000
_cell.length_b   1.000
_cell.length_c   1.000
_cell.angle_alpha   90.00
_cell.angle_beta   90.00
_cell.angle_gamma   90.00
#
_symmetry.space_group_name_H-M   'P 1'
#
loop_
_entity.id
_entity.type
_entity.pdbx_description
1 polymer ?
#
loop_
_entity_poly.entity_id
_entity_poly.type
_entity_poly.pdbx_seq_one_letter_code
_entity_poly.pdbx_strand_id
1 'polypeptide(L)'
;MILKNFIVKLLFILIVILCLVYSATSFAIESSYIWSDSSNFEQTLKTNAPINGQNSNLNSESNSNSNTNSNTLNLESGSAILIEQSTGQILYEHNIHEKLRPASVTKIMSVLLVMEALDSGKITLEDKVPCSSNASSMGGSQIWLNETEELTVNEMLKAMCVVSANDCTVAMAEYIAGSQEAFVEKMNTKLL
;
A
#
# COMPACT_ATOMS: atom_id res chain seq x y z
N MET A 1 -29.91 20.34 -42.17
CA MET A 1 -29.36 19.09 -41.59
C MET A 1 -27.86 19.21 -41.21
N ILE A 2 -27.03 19.82 -42.04
CA ILE A 2 -25.56 19.94 -41.85
C ILE A 2 -25.21 20.79 -40.63
N LEU A 3 -25.88 21.94 -40.41
CA LEU A 3 -25.62 22.84 -39.28
C LEU A 3 -25.92 22.20 -37.92
N LYS A 4 -26.98 21.38 -37.83
CA LYS A 4 -27.32 20.67 -36.58
C LYS A 4 -26.27 19.63 -36.17
N ASN A 5 -25.72 18.90 -37.15
CA ASN A 5 -24.64 17.95 -36.92
C ASN A 5 -23.32 18.64 -36.53
N PHE A 6 -23.08 19.85 -37.05
CA PHE A 6 -21.90 20.64 -36.70
C PHE A 6 -21.96 21.12 -35.25
N ILE A 7 -23.12 21.65 -34.82
CA ILE A 7 -23.34 22.13 -33.44
C ILE A 7 -23.19 20.96 -32.43
N VAL A 8 -23.76 19.79 -32.74
CA VAL A 8 -23.64 18.60 -31.87
C VAL A 8 -22.18 18.14 -31.70
N LYS A 9 -21.41 18.13 -32.80
CA LYS A 9 -19.97 17.79 -32.73
C LYS A 9 -19.18 18.82 -31.94
N LEU A 10 -19.47 20.11 -32.10
CA LEU A 10 -18.82 21.20 -31.34
C LEU A 10 -19.11 21.08 -29.85
N LEU A 11 -20.36 20.78 -29.48
CA LEU A 11 -20.78 20.59 -28.09
C LEU A 11 -20.10 19.36 -27.46
N PHE A 12 -19.97 18.28 -28.21
CA PHE A 12 -19.28 17.08 -27.74
C PHE A 12 -17.78 17.34 -27.48
N ILE A 13 -17.11 18.05 -28.39
CA ILE A 13 -15.69 18.45 -28.20
C ILE A 13 -15.54 19.34 -26.97
N LEU A 14 -16.46 20.28 -26.76
CA LEU A 14 -16.43 21.16 -25.58
C LEU A 14 -16.58 20.38 -24.27
N ILE A 15 -17.48 19.40 -24.22
CA ILE A 15 -17.68 18.54 -23.04
C ILE A 15 -16.42 17.70 -22.76
N VAL A 16 -15.79 17.13 -23.80
CA VAL A 16 -14.55 16.36 -23.62
C VAL A 16 -13.43 17.23 -23.08
N ILE A 17 -13.26 18.44 -23.59
CA ILE A 17 -12.26 19.39 -23.09
C ILE A 17 -12.56 19.77 -21.62
N LEU A 18 -13.83 20.01 -21.29
CA LEU A 18 -14.24 20.33 -19.91
C LEU A 18 -13.94 19.18 -18.95
N CYS A 19 -14.20 17.93 -19.35
CA CYS A 19 -13.87 16.74 -18.57
C CYS A 19 -12.34 16.57 -18.37
N LEU A 20 -11.54 16.83 -19.39
CA LEU A 20 -10.08 16.76 -19.31
C LEU A 20 -9.49 17.83 -18.38
N VAL A 21 -10.04 19.07 -18.44
CA VAL A 21 -9.61 20.14 -17.53
C VAL A 21 -10.01 19.84 -16.09
N TYR A 22 -11.22 19.30 -15.87
CA TYR A 22 -11.69 18.94 -14.53
C TYR A 22 -10.87 17.80 -13.91
N SER A 23 -10.51 16.77 -14.70
CA SER A 23 -9.66 15.68 -14.22
C SER A 23 -8.23 16.14 -13.90
N ALA A 24 -7.67 17.07 -14.68
CA ALA A 24 -6.34 17.63 -14.42
C ALA A 24 -6.29 18.49 -13.15
N THR A 25 -7.34 19.28 -12.89
CA THR A 25 -7.42 20.11 -11.68
C THR A 25 -7.65 19.26 -10.42
N SER A 26 -8.43 18.19 -10.50
CA SER A 26 -8.64 17.28 -9.38
C SER A 26 -7.34 16.57 -8.98
N PHE A 27 -6.54 16.11 -9.96
CA PHE A 27 -5.25 15.49 -9.71
C PHE A 27 -4.23 16.47 -9.09
N ALA A 28 -4.21 17.73 -9.54
CA ALA A 28 -3.32 18.75 -8.99
C ALA A 28 -3.67 19.14 -7.54
N ILE A 29 -4.95 19.11 -7.19
CA ILE A 29 -5.43 19.41 -5.82
C ILE A 29 -5.03 18.26 -4.87
N GLU A 30 -5.22 16.99 -5.25
CA GLU A 30 -4.82 15.85 -4.42
C GLU A 30 -3.31 15.78 -4.18
N SER A 31 -2.49 16.05 -5.21
CA SER A 31 -1.03 16.04 -5.04
C SER A 31 -0.51 17.15 -4.13
N SER A 32 -1.18 18.30 -4.06
CA SER A 32 -0.80 19.41 -3.16
C SER A 32 -1.11 19.12 -1.70
N TYR A 33 -2.16 18.34 -1.40
CA TYR A 33 -2.51 17.96 -0.03
C TYR A 33 -1.53 16.94 0.58
N ILE A 34 -0.98 16.02 -0.22
CA ILE A 34 -0.05 15.00 0.25
C ILE A 34 1.31 15.60 0.65
N TRP A 35 1.76 16.70 0.01
CA TRP A 35 3.06 17.32 0.29
C TRP A 35 3.02 18.51 1.25
N SER A 36 1.84 19.11 1.53
CA SER A 36 1.73 20.23 2.47
C SER A 36 1.82 19.80 3.93
N ASP A 37 1.60 18.52 4.23
CA ASP A 37 1.57 18.01 5.60
C ASP A 37 2.98 17.63 6.15
N SER A 38 3.96 17.48 5.25
CA SER A 38 5.34 17.14 5.65
C SER A 38 6.03 18.24 6.45
N SER A 39 5.68 19.52 6.22
CA SER A 39 6.26 20.66 6.96
C SER A 39 5.75 20.72 8.39
N ASN A 40 4.50 20.36 8.66
CA ASN A 40 3.93 20.28 9.99
C ASN A 40 4.49 19.09 10.78
N PHE A 41 4.78 17.99 10.11
CA PHE A 41 5.40 16.81 10.72
C PHE A 41 6.82 17.10 11.22
N GLU A 42 7.66 17.77 10.41
CA GLU A 42 9.01 18.16 10.83
C GLU A 42 9.00 19.16 12.00
N GLN A 43 8.01 20.04 12.07
CA GLN A 43 7.89 21.02 13.15
C GLN A 43 7.47 20.34 14.45
N THR A 44 6.61 19.33 14.39
CA THR A 44 6.18 18.54 15.55
C THR A 44 7.32 17.67 16.09
N LEU A 45 8.19 17.13 15.23
CA LEU A 45 9.39 16.38 15.66
C LEU A 45 10.42 17.27 16.34
N LYS A 46 10.61 18.52 15.89
CA LYS A 46 11.56 19.47 16.49
C LYS A 46 11.13 19.98 17.86
N THR A 47 9.83 20.04 18.14
CA THR A 47 9.30 20.48 19.45
C THR A 47 9.33 19.39 20.51
N ASN A 48 9.44 18.12 20.14
CA ASN A 48 9.44 16.98 21.04
C ASN A 48 10.82 16.30 21.21
N ALA A 49 11.90 16.89 20.69
CA ALA A 49 13.25 16.39 20.91
C ALA A 49 13.66 16.63 22.38
N PRO A 50 14.16 15.65 23.13
CA PRO A 50 14.61 15.83 24.47
C PRO A 50 15.83 16.76 24.52
N ILE A 51 15.74 17.87 25.22
CA ILE A 51 16.85 18.78 25.49
C ILE A 51 17.81 18.06 26.41
N ASN A 52 18.93 17.59 25.86
CA ASN A 52 20.00 16.99 26.62
C ASN A 52 20.90 18.10 27.14
N GLY A 53 20.66 18.53 28.38
CA GLY A 53 21.51 19.46 29.15
C GLY A 53 22.27 18.70 30.22
N GLN A 54 23.59 18.68 30.07
CA GLN A 54 24.56 18.11 31.03
C GLN A 54 24.32 18.55 32.48
N ASN A 55 24.42 17.63 33.44
CA ASN A 55 25.39 17.76 34.51
C ASN A 55 25.57 16.47 35.30
N SER A 56 26.83 16.17 35.51
CA SER A 56 27.42 15.15 36.37
C SER A 56 26.99 15.29 37.83
N ASN A 57 26.59 14.20 38.50
CA ASN A 57 27.21 13.75 39.76
C ASN A 57 26.72 12.34 40.14
N LEU A 58 27.68 11.53 40.46
CA LEU A 58 27.56 10.19 41.04
C LEU A 58 26.80 10.23 42.37
N ASN A 59 25.84 9.34 42.58
CA ASN A 59 25.78 8.47 43.75
C ASN A 59 24.81 7.31 43.52
N SER A 60 25.31 6.15 43.83
CA SER A 60 24.66 4.84 43.81
C SER A 60 23.51 4.79 44.83
N GLU A 61 22.33 4.38 44.37
CA GLU A 61 21.45 3.48 45.12
C GLU A 61 20.45 2.84 44.20
N SER A 62 20.43 1.50 44.21
CA SER A 62 19.55 0.63 43.50
C SER A 62 18.10 0.83 43.93
N ASN A 63 17.26 1.34 43.03
CA ASN A 63 15.84 1.11 43.12
C ASN A 63 15.27 1.01 41.69
N SER A 64 14.92 -0.22 41.34
CA SER A 64 14.28 -0.56 40.08
C SER A 64 12.85 -0.01 40.06
N ASN A 65 12.70 1.24 39.64
CA ASN A 65 11.46 1.79 39.13
C ASN A 65 11.70 2.24 37.70
N SER A 66 11.38 1.37 36.77
CA SER A 66 11.28 1.71 35.36
C SER A 66 10.11 2.68 35.13
N ASN A 67 10.33 3.96 35.41
CA ASN A 67 9.52 5.02 34.86
C ASN A 67 9.90 5.17 33.38
N THR A 68 9.38 4.27 32.56
CA THR A 68 9.23 4.56 31.15
C THR A 68 8.26 5.72 31.03
N ASN A 69 8.77 6.93 30.81
CA ASN A 69 7.99 8.00 30.19
C ASN A 69 7.54 7.50 28.82
N SER A 70 6.49 6.70 28.84
CA SER A 70 5.78 6.37 27.62
C SER A 70 5.16 7.68 27.10
N ASN A 71 5.81 8.33 26.15
CA ASN A 71 5.13 9.25 25.26
C ASN A 71 4.04 8.43 24.55
N THR A 72 2.92 8.26 25.21
CA THR A 72 1.76 7.55 24.66
C THR A 72 1.21 8.42 23.57
N LEU A 73 1.58 8.10 22.33
CA LEU A 73 0.82 8.57 21.18
C LEU A 73 -0.58 8.00 21.34
N ASN A 74 -1.58 8.88 21.44
CA ASN A 74 -2.96 8.45 21.56
C ASN A 74 -3.46 8.00 20.17
N LEU A 75 -3.13 6.75 19.80
CA LEU A 75 -3.49 6.14 18.50
C LEU A 75 -4.77 5.32 18.68
N GLU A 76 -5.68 5.46 17.72
CA GLU A 76 -6.89 4.62 17.63
C GLU A 76 -6.62 3.26 16.95
N SER A 77 -5.42 3.07 16.40
CA SER A 77 -5.04 1.81 15.74
C SER A 77 -4.80 0.69 16.76
N GLY A 78 -5.20 -0.54 16.41
CA GLY A 78 -4.98 -1.73 17.25
C GLY A 78 -3.49 -2.09 17.42
N SER A 79 -2.65 -1.72 16.46
CA SER A 79 -1.19 -1.93 16.47
C SER A 79 -0.51 -0.82 15.67
N ALA A 80 0.69 -0.42 16.09
CA ALA A 80 1.50 0.55 15.37
C ALA A 80 2.99 0.35 15.62
N ILE A 81 3.81 0.59 14.60
CA ILE A 81 5.27 0.62 14.69
C ILE A 81 5.80 1.79 13.87
N LEU A 82 6.79 2.49 14.42
CA LEU A 82 7.55 3.51 13.72
C LEU A 82 9.01 3.12 13.73
N ILE A 83 9.62 3.02 12.54
CA ILE A 83 11.01 2.59 12.37
C ILE A 83 11.77 3.68 11.62
N GLU A 84 12.97 3.99 12.09
CA GLU A 84 13.90 4.84 11.35
C GLU A 84 14.46 4.04 10.16
N GLN A 85 14.33 4.60 8.94
CA GLN A 85 14.56 3.86 7.71
C GLN A 85 16.02 3.43 7.52
N SER A 86 16.98 4.26 7.91
CA SER A 86 18.41 4.02 7.63
C SER A 86 19.05 3.04 8.60
N THR A 87 18.60 3.02 9.84
CA THR A 87 19.19 2.22 10.92
C THR A 87 18.34 1.01 11.33
N GLY A 88 17.05 1.00 10.97
CA GLY A 88 16.10 0.00 11.46
C GLY A 88 15.71 0.19 12.92
N GLN A 89 16.11 1.32 13.57
CA GLN A 89 15.77 1.59 14.96
C GLN A 89 14.27 1.78 15.14
N ILE A 90 13.67 1.06 16.08
CA ILE A 90 12.27 1.26 16.46
C ILE A 90 12.18 2.52 17.31
N LEU A 91 11.42 3.51 16.84
CA LEU A 91 11.18 4.78 17.49
C LEU A 91 9.91 4.78 18.35
N TYR A 92 8.93 3.96 17.94
CA TYR A 92 7.67 3.77 18.63
C TYR A 92 7.10 2.39 18.33
N GLU A 93 6.51 1.76 19.32
CA GLU A 93 5.81 0.48 19.16
C GLU A 93 4.56 0.42 20.03
N HIS A 94 3.50 -0.18 19.49
CA HIS A 94 2.25 -0.45 20.17
C HIS A 94 1.67 -1.76 19.65
N ASN A 95 1.51 -2.75 20.52
CA ASN A 95 0.93 -4.07 20.20
C ASN A 95 1.52 -4.74 18.94
N ILE A 96 2.81 -4.57 18.65
CA ILE A 96 3.44 -4.99 17.39
C ILE A 96 3.46 -6.51 17.19
N HIS A 97 3.28 -7.30 18.26
CA HIS A 97 3.22 -8.75 18.20
C HIS A 97 1.78 -9.30 18.21
N GLU A 98 0.78 -8.43 18.25
CA GLU A 98 -0.62 -8.86 18.18
C GLU A 98 -0.98 -9.34 16.79
N LYS A 99 -1.63 -10.50 16.69
CA LYS A 99 -2.09 -11.06 15.43
C LYS A 99 -3.37 -10.36 14.98
N LEU A 100 -3.22 -9.36 14.15
CA LEU A 100 -4.31 -8.61 13.55
C LEU A 100 -4.51 -8.98 12.08
N ARG A 101 -5.68 -8.63 11.55
CA ARG A 101 -5.99 -8.79 10.12
C ARG A 101 -5.59 -7.50 9.39
N PRO A 102 -4.47 -7.49 8.64
CA PRO A 102 -3.94 -6.26 8.04
C PRO A 102 -4.69 -5.85 6.76
N ALA A 103 -5.78 -6.52 6.41
CA ALA A 103 -6.56 -6.29 5.19
C ALA A 103 -5.64 -6.21 3.94
N SER A 104 -5.79 -5.20 3.09
CA SER A 104 -5.02 -5.07 1.84
C SER A 104 -3.52 -4.82 2.04
N VAL A 105 -3.04 -4.52 3.25
CA VAL A 105 -1.60 -4.45 3.53
C VAL A 105 -0.93 -5.81 3.27
N THR A 106 -1.66 -6.91 3.38
CA THR A 106 -1.20 -8.26 2.97
C THR A 106 -0.66 -8.30 1.52
N LYS A 107 -1.17 -7.45 0.62
CA LYS A 107 -0.74 -7.40 -0.78
C LYS A 107 0.71 -6.93 -0.96
N ILE A 108 1.32 -6.29 0.03
CA ILE A 108 2.76 -5.98 0.02
C ILE A 108 3.55 -7.29 -0.12
N MET A 109 3.21 -8.32 0.65
CA MET A 109 3.84 -9.63 0.56
C MET A 109 3.51 -10.32 -0.77
N SER A 110 2.26 -10.19 -1.26
CA SER A 110 1.88 -10.77 -2.55
C SER A 110 2.69 -10.16 -3.69
N VAL A 111 2.81 -8.83 -3.73
CA VAL A 111 3.62 -8.12 -4.74
C VAL A 111 5.09 -8.49 -4.61
N LEU A 112 5.64 -8.60 -3.40
CA LEU A 112 7.02 -9.03 -3.17
C LEU A 112 7.29 -10.38 -3.82
N LEU A 113 6.44 -11.38 -3.62
CA LEU A 113 6.60 -12.71 -4.22
C LEU A 113 6.47 -12.71 -5.74
N VAL A 114 5.61 -11.84 -6.30
CA VAL A 114 5.53 -11.61 -7.75
C VAL A 114 6.83 -11.02 -8.28
N MET A 115 7.37 -10.01 -7.61
CA MET A 115 8.64 -9.37 -8.01
C MET A 115 9.82 -10.33 -7.92
N GLU A 116 9.87 -11.20 -6.91
CA GLU A 116 10.89 -12.26 -6.81
C GLU A 116 10.77 -13.30 -7.93
N ALA A 117 9.54 -13.63 -8.34
CA ALA A 117 9.31 -14.52 -9.49
C ALA A 117 9.76 -13.89 -10.81
N LEU A 118 9.58 -12.57 -10.98
CA LEU A 118 10.10 -11.80 -12.11
C LEU A 118 11.63 -11.74 -12.09
N ASP A 119 12.23 -11.38 -10.96
CA ASP A 119 13.68 -11.24 -10.82
C ASP A 119 14.43 -12.57 -11.05
N SER A 120 13.84 -13.66 -10.60
CA SER A 120 14.38 -15.01 -10.86
C SER A 120 14.13 -15.53 -12.28
N GLY A 121 13.43 -14.77 -13.13
CA GLY A 121 13.08 -15.20 -14.50
C GLY A 121 12.06 -16.33 -14.55
N LYS A 122 11.37 -16.64 -13.45
CA LYS A 122 10.31 -17.64 -13.41
C LYS A 122 9.09 -17.23 -14.21
N ILE A 123 8.80 -15.94 -14.25
CA ILE A 123 7.74 -15.31 -15.03
C ILE A 123 8.27 -14.05 -15.71
N THR A 124 7.56 -13.55 -16.71
CA THR A 124 7.84 -12.28 -17.39
C THR A 124 6.64 -11.34 -17.29
N LEU A 125 6.83 -10.04 -17.52
CA LEU A 125 5.74 -9.05 -17.50
C LEU A 125 4.70 -9.29 -18.59
N GLU A 126 5.07 -9.94 -19.67
CA GLU A 126 4.25 -10.23 -20.86
C GLU A 126 3.49 -11.55 -20.74
N ASP A 127 3.83 -12.40 -19.76
CA ASP A 127 3.14 -13.66 -19.56
C ASP A 127 1.65 -13.44 -19.31
N LYS A 128 0.82 -14.30 -19.91
CA LYS A 128 -0.63 -14.27 -19.72
C LYS A 128 -1.02 -15.10 -18.49
N VAL A 129 -1.76 -14.47 -17.61
CA VAL A 129 -2.25 -15.07 -16.37
C VAL A 129 -3.76 -15.28 -16.53
N PRO A 130 -4.22 -16.55 -16.57
CA PRO A 130 -5.65 -16.84 -16.67
C PRO A 130 -6.35 -16.58 -15.33
N CYS A 131 -7.58 -16.10 -15.39
CA CYS A 131 -8.47 -15.98 -14.25
C CYS A 131 -9.21 -17.30 -14.01
N SER A 132 -9.02 -17.90 -12.86
CA SER A 132 -9.75 -19.09 -12.44
C SER A 132 -11.16 -18.73 -11.93
N SER A 133 -12.01 -19.74 -11.78
CA SER A 133 -13.31 -19.60 -11.11
C SER A 133 -13.16 -19.09 -9.65
N ASN A 134 -12.12 -19.53 -8.95
CA ASN A 134 -11.80 -19.04 -7.61
C ASN A 134 -11.44 -17.55 -7.64
N ALA A 135 -10.54 -17.13 -8.52
CA ALA A 135 -10.11 -15.74 -8.65
C ALA A 135 -11.28 -14.83 -9.05
N SER A 136 -12.10 -15.21 -10.02
CA SER A 136 -13.28 -14.43 -10.46
C SER A 136 -14.37 -14.30 -9.41
N SER A 137 -14.43 -15.21 -8.44
CA SER A 137 -15.41 -15.20 -7.34
C SER A 137 -15.02 -14.30 -6.17
N MET A 138 -13.82 -13.69 -6.20
CA MET A 138 -13.33 -12.85 -5.10
C MET A 138 -14.19 -11.61 -4.92
N GLY A 139 -14.50 -11.29 -3.67
CA GLY A 139 -15.22 -10.07 -3.29
C GLY A 139 -14.27 -8.93 -2.91
N GLY A 140 -14.86 -7.79 -2.53
CA GLY A 140 -14.14 -6.59 -2.12
C GLY A 140 -13.59 -5.79 -3.31
N SER A 141 -12.42 -5.18 -3.19
CA SER A 141 -11.78 -4.44 -4.29
C SER A 141 -11.35 -5.41 -5.40
N GLN A 142 -11.79 -5.18 -6.62
CA GLN A 142 -11.57 -6.05 -7.77
C GLN A 142 -11.73 -5.28 -9.07
N ILE A 143 -11.27 -5.84 -10.17
CA ILE A 143 -11.51 -5.31 -11.53
C ILE A 143 -12.55 -6.14 -12.29
N TRP A 144 -13.22 -7.07 -11.61
CA TRP A 144 -14.27 -7.95 -12.14
C TRP A 144 -13.80 -8.84 -13.31
N LEU A 145 -12.67 -9.52 -13.11
CA LEU A 145 -12.20 -10.52 -14.07
C LEU A 145 -13.23 -11.61 -14.25
N ASN A 146 -13.52 -11.94 -15.51
CA ASN A 146 -14.33 -13.10 -15.83
C ASN A 146 -13.48 -14.38 -15.79
N GLU A 147 -14.13 -15.51 -15.48
CA GLU A 147 -13.50 -16.83 -15.61
C GLU A 147 -12.95 -17.01 -17.03
N THR A 148 -11.74 -17.51 -17.16
CA THR A 148 -11.00 -17.66 -18.43
C THR A 148 -10.47 -16.38 -19.09
N GLU A 149 -10.77 -15.21 -18.55
CA GLU A 149 -10.13 -13.97 -19.00
C GLU A 149 -8.63 -14.00 -18.65
N GLU A 150 -7.80 -13.48 -19.56
CA GLU A 150 -6.35 -13.46 -19.40
C GLU A 150 -5.82 -12.03 -19.45
N LEU A 151 -5.08 -11.64 -18.45
CA LEU A 151 -4.31 -10.40 -18.43
C LEU A 151 -2.81 -10.70 -18.33
N THR A 152 -1.98 -9.77 -18.76
CA THR A 152 -0.53 -9.87 -18.56
C THR A 152 -0.17 -9.72 -17.07
N VAL A 153 0.97 -10.26 -16.66
CA VAL A 153 1.54 -10.02 -15.32
C VAL A 153 1.63 -8.53 -15.02
N ASN A 154 2.02 -7.71 -16.00
CA ASN A 154 2.07 -6.25 -15.86
C ASN A 154 0.69 -5.62 -15.58
N GLU A 155 -0.36 -6.07 -16.27
CA GLU A 155 -1.73 -5.60 -16.03
C GLU A 155 -2.24 -6.04 -14.67
N MET A 156 -1.99 -7.30 -14.29
CA MET A 156 -2.32 -7.83 -12.96
C MET A 156 -1.65 -7.04 -11.84
N LEU A 157 -0.34 -6.78 -11.95
CA LEU A 157 0.40 -5.96 -10.96
C LEU A 157 -0.17 -4.55 -10.84
N LYS A 158 -0.50 -3.90 -11.96
CA LYS A 158 -1.14 -2.58 -11.94
C LYS A 158 -2.48 -2.61 -11.22
N ALA A 159 -3.32 -3.60 -11.49
CA ALA A 159 -4.60 -3.77 -10.81
C ALA A 159 -4.42 -4.03 -9.29
N MET A 160 -3.45 -4.86 -8.91
CA MET A 160 -3.13 -5.12 -7.50
C MET A 160 -2.68 -3.86 -6.77
N CYS A 161 -1.81 -3.04 -7.39
CA CYS A 161 -1.22 -1.85 -6.75
C CYS A 161 -2.15 -0.63 -6.76
N VAL A 162 -2.93 -0.41 -7.83
CA VAL A 162 -3.75 0.81 -8.01
C VAL A 162 -5.12 0.69 -7.36
N VAL A 163 -5.82 -0.42 -7.63
CA VAL A 163 -7.18 -0.63 -7.09
C VAL A 163 -7.24 -1.72 -6.03
N SER A 164 -6.10 -2.28 -5.67
CA SER A 164 -6.03 -3.35 -4.67
C SER A 164 -6.86 -4.59 -5.06
N ALA A 165 -6.85 -4.97 -6.34
CA ALA A 165 -7.68 -6.02 -6.92
C ALA A 165 -7.45 -7.40 -6.28
N ASN A 166 -8.48 -7.96 -5.65
CA ASN A 166 -8.41 -9.28 -5.01
C ASN A 166 -8.41 -10.42 -6.03
N ASP A 167 -9.24 -10.31 -7.08
CA ASP A 167 -9.29 -11.25 -8.21
C ASP A 167 -7.91 -11.38 -8.88
N CYS A 168 -7.26 -10.29 -9.22
CA CYS A 168 -5.90 -10.30 -9.76
C CYS A 168 -4.88 -10.90 -8.78
N THR A 169 -5.02 -10.62 -7.48
CA THR A 169 -4.11 -11.14 -6.47
C THR A 169 -4.20 -12.67 -6.37
N VAL A 170 -5.41 -13.22 -6.40
CA VAL A 170 -5.64 -14.67 -6.37
C VAL A 170 -5.19 -15.32 -7.68
N ALA A 171 -5.51 -14.74 -8.85
CA ALA A 171 -5.03 -15.25 -10.13
C ALA A 171 -3.49 -15.32 -10.20
N MET A 172 -2.80 -14.27 -9.73
CA MET A 172 -1.34 -14.25 -9.65
C MET A 172 -0.79 -15.28 -8.65
N ALA A 173 -1.46 -15.47 -7.52
CA ALA A 173 -1.07 -16.48 -6.54
C ALA A 173 -1.13 -17.89 -7.11
N GLU A 174 -2.22 -18.23 -7.80
CA GLU A 174 -2.41 -19.51 -8.47
C GLU A 174 -1.40 -19.71 -9.62
N TYR A 175 -1.13 -18.66 -10.39
CA TYR A 175 -0.16 -18.71 -11.48
C TYR A 175 1.26 -19.01 -10.99
N ILE A 176 1.68 -18.38 -9.89
CA ILE A 176 3.05 -18.53 -9.35
C ILE A 176 3.22 -19.82 -8.56
N ALA A 177 2.21 -20.21 -7.77
CA ALA A 177 2.34 -21.31 -6.80
C ALA A 177 1.49 -22.54 -7.13
N GLY A 178 0.62 -22.46 -8.13
CA GLY A 178 -0.29 -23.55 -8.51
C GLY A 178 -1.62 -23.53 -7.75
N SER A 179 -1.68 -22.91 -6.56
CA SER A 179 -2.91 -22.65 -5.82
C SER A 179 -2.75 -21.48 -4.88
N GLN A 180 -3.89 -20.93 -4.41
CA GLN A 180 -3.92 -19.88 -3.39
C GLN A 180 -3.29 -20.36 -2.08
N GLU A 181 -3.58 -21.58 -1.65
CA GLU A 181 -3.04 -22.16 -0.42
C GLU A 181 -1.51 -22.30 -0.48
N ALA A 182 -0.98 -22.84 -1.58
CA ALA A 182 0.46 -22.95 -1.80
C ALA A 182 1.15 -21.58 -1.83
N PHE A 183 0.47 -20.55 -2.34
CA PHE A 183 1.00 -19.20 -2.29
C PHE A 183 1.02 -18.61 -0.87
N VAL A 184 -0.03 -18.83 -0.09
CA VAL A 184 -0.09 -18.43 1.33
C VAL A 184 1.00 -19.14 2.15
N GLU A 185 1.30 -20.40 1.87
CA GLU A 185 2.42 -21.11 2.50
C GLU A 185 3.76 -20.45 2.17
N LYS A 186 3.97 -20.03 0.90
CA LYS A 186 5.15 -19.25 0.51
C LYS A 186 5.24 -17.92 1.25
N MET A 187 4.11 -17.19 1.40
CA MET A 187 4.07 -15.95 2.18
C MET A 187 4.49 -16.18 3.62
N ASN A 188 3.98 -17.21 4.28
CA ASN A 188 4.33 -17.55 5.66
C ASN A 188 5.79 -17.96 5.80
N THR A 189 6.32 -18.74 4.86
CA THR A 189 7.74 -19.13 4.85
C THR A 189 8.67 -17.93 4.67
N LYS A 190 8.22 -16.92 3.92
CA LYS A 190 9.00 -15.70 3.67
C LYS A 190 9.09 -14.78 4.89
N LEU A 191 8.14 -14.89 5.82
CA LEU A 191 8.10 -14.09 7.06
C LEU A 191 9.03 -14.62 8.16
N LEU A 192 9.54 -15.85 8.03
CA LEU A 192 10.45 -16.50 8.99
C LEU A 192 11.90 -16.23 8.63
#